data_c5be0d35114a021440333f9e9b20d797
#
_entry.id   c5be0d35114a021440333f9e9b20d797
#
_cell.length_a   1.000
_cell.length_b   1.000
_cell.length_c   1.000
_cell.angle_alpha   90.00
_cell.angle_beta   90.00
_cell.angle_gamma   90.00
#
_symmetry.space_group_name_H-M   'P 1'
#
loop_
_entity.id
_entity.type
_entity.pdbx_description
1 polymer ?
#
loop_
_entity_poly.entity_id
_entity_poly.type
_entity_poly.pdbx_seq_one_letter_code
_entity_poly.pdbx_strand_id
1 'polypeptide(L)'
;VAATDKQLHIKGLGEEISALYNLPWHIPLEQWPEDETLAAQRGISRHIVRLVRSTPDPASEIYAVKETVEEFAVREYEALRELSLRGAPAVAQVAIVTNRYSQNGEELPCAIVTRFLPYSLPYRIILSGQITQHEISNMANALAYLLVRLHLLGFWWGDCSLSNTLFRRDAEGFAAYLVDAETGEFQKKLSDGQREHDLELARFNVAAELEDLRIAGVLFPAMDPIRASESVITRYRRIWKSLSEPQVLPAGDRHAVERAMRSLQDIGFAVEEVDIQLAGDKSTVTFIPKLVAPNYHSQRLVELMGLETEELQAKRILASFDRFRSREIEQSPKKEDAAKRWLDEVFYKVINAVPAAMRGRVEDAQLFHEVLEHRWYLGEKAGRDLGLEFATNDYISKVLPERMDSGAPSL
;
A
#
# COMPACT_ATOMS: atom_id res chain seq x y z
N VAL A 1 13.69 0.41 -49.23
CA VAL A 1 13.17 -0.09 -47.95
C VAL A 1 14.27 0.19 -46.95
N ALA A 2 14.11 1.23 -46.11
CA ALA A 2 15.04 1.54 -45.04
C ALA A 2 15.11 0.33 -44.12
N ALA A 3 16.31 -0.14 -43.77
CA ALA A 3 16.51 -1.11 -42.73
C ALA A 3 15.93 -0.49 -41.46
N THR A 4 14.83 -1.02 -40.98
CA THR A 4 14.27 -0.68 -39.66
C THR A 4 15.37 -0.99 -38.67
N ASP A 5 15.79 0.00 -37.91
CA ASP A 5 16.83 -0.10 -36.91
C ASP A 5 16.31 -1.07 -35.83
N LYS A 6 16.75 -2.34 -35.90
CA LYS A 6 16.36 -3.42 -34.99
C LYS A 6 17.10 -3.31 -33.63
N GLN A 7 17.38 -2.10 -33.20
CA GLN A 7 18.09 -1.85 -31.96
C GLN A 7 17.11 -1.89 -30.79
N LEU A 8 17.42 -2.73 -29.80
CA LEU A 8 16.71 -2.74 -28.52
C LEU A 8 16.63 -1.32 -27.93
N HIS A 9 15.46 -0.91 -27.52
CA HIS A 9 15.25 0.41 -26.95
C HIS A 9 14.71 0.30 -25.53
N ILE A 10 15.44 0.85 -24.56
CA ILE A 10 15.05 0.94 -23.16
C ILE A 10 14.85 2.41 -22.80
N LYS A 11 13.63 2.80 -22.46
CA LYS A 11 13.27 4.15 -22.01
C LYS A 11 12.88 4.08 -20.53
N GLY A 12 13.53 4.87 -19.67
CA GLY A 12 13.23 4.89 -18.24
C GLY A 12 13.88 6.06 -17.53
N LEU A 13 13.85 6.09 -16.21
CA LEU A 13 14.35 7.15 -15.36
C LEU A 13 15.62 6.72 -14.61
N GLY A 14 16.62 7.61 -14.60
CA GLY A 14 17.77 7.53 -13.71
C GLY A 14 18.75 6.40 -13.97
N GLU A 15 19.55 6.09 -12.98
CA GLU A 15 20.64 5.10 -13.01
C GLU A 15 20.12 3.65 -13.04
N GLU A 16 18.87 3.42 -12.69
CA GLU A 16 18.23 2.10 -12.64
C GLU A 16 18.21 1.39 -14.00
N ILE A 17 18.19 2.17 -15.11
CA ILE A 17 18.23 1.62 -16.48
C ILE A 17 19.49 0.77 -16.70
N SER A 18 20.62 1.14 -16.09
CA SER A 18 21.88 0.42 -16.29
C SER A 18 21.79 -1.05 -15.84
N ALA A 19 21.02 -1.33 -14.81
CA ALA A 19 20.78 -2.69 -14.31
C ALA A 19 19.99 -3.57 -15.27
N LEU A 20 19.24 -2.96 -16.21
CA LEU A 20 18.36 -3.67 -17.12
C LEU A 20 19.06 -4.11 -18.41
N TYR A 21 20.24 -3.55 -18.74
CA TYR A 21 20.91 -3.84 -20.03
C TYR A 21 21.32 -5.31 -20.19
N ASN A 22 21.65 -5.98 -19.12
CA ASN A 22 22.17 -7.35 -19.16
C ASN A 22 21.07 -8.42 -19.12
N LEU A 23 19.80 -8.02 -19.00
CA LEU A 23 18.69 -8.98 -19.00
C LEU A 23 18.49 -9.60 -20.38
N PRO A 24 17.99 -10.83 -20.49
CA PRO A 24 17.89 -11.57 -21.74
C PRO A 24 16.70 -11.13 -22.60
N TRP A 25 16.69 -9.85 -23.04
CA TRP A 25 15.61 -9.23 -23.81
C TRP A 25 15.34 -9.87 -25.18
N HIS A 26 16.26 -10.70 -25.68
CA HIS A 26 16.12 -11.46 -26.92
C HIS A 26 15.37 -12.78 -26.76
N ILE A 27 14.89 -13.08 -25.56
CA ILE A 27 14.11 -14.28 -25.24
C ILE A 27 12.72 -13.83 -24.72
N PRO A 28 11.62 -14.55 -25.07
CA PRO A 28 10.33 -14.32 -24.42
C PRO A 28 10.42 -14.49 -22.91
N LEU A 29 9.68 -13.68 -22.17
CA LEU A 29 9.72 -13.67 -20.69
C LEU A 29 9.41 -15.03 -20.07
N GLU A 30 8.57 -15.83 -20.75
CA GLU A 30 8.23 -17.19 -20.34
C GLU A 30 9.46 -18.13 -20.29
N GLN A 31 10.44 -17.88 -21.17
CA GLN A 31 11.64 -18.70 -21.33
C GLN A 31 12.86 -18.16 -20.59
N TRP A 32 12.70 -17.08 -19.80
CA TRP A 32 13.81 -16.57 -19.00
C TRP A 32 14.31 -17.60 -18.00
N PRO A 33 15.64 -17.77 -17.88
CA PRO A 33 16.26 -18.75 -16.99
C PRO A 33 15.80 -18.57 -15.54
N GLU A 34 15.58 -19.69 -14.83
CA GLU A 34 15.12 -19.66 -13.43
C GLU A 34 16.19 -19.07 -12.47
N ASP A 35 17.46 -19.16 -12.82
CA ASP A 35 18.57 -18.58 -12.08
C ASP A 35 18.67 -17.04 -12.23
N GLU A 36 18.07 -16.49 -13.27
CA GLU A 36 17.97 -15.05 -13.47
C GLU A 36 16.65 -14.46 -12.92
N THR A 37 15.70 -15.33 -12.53
CA THR A 37 14.38 -14.92 -12.04
C THR A 37 14.17 -15.38 -10.60
N LEU A 38 13.56 -14.53 -9.79
CA LEU A 38 13.14 -14.90 -8.44
C LEU A 38 11.83 -15.68 -8.50
N ALA A 39 11.67 -16.67 -7.63
CA ALA A 39 10.41 -17.38 -7.50
C ALA A 39 9.32 -16.41 -7.01
N ALA A 40 8.52 -15.89 -7.93
CA ALA A 40 7.31 -15.17 -7.57
C ALA A 40 6.22 -16.18 -7.21
N GLN A 41 5.51 -15.92 -6.12
CA GLN A 41 4.26 -16.63 -5.87
C GLN A 41 3.29 -16.24 -7.00
N ARG A 42 3.05 -17.18 -7.91
CA ARG A 42 2.28 -16.95 -9.14
C ARG A 42 0.87 -16.50 -8.81
N GLY A 43 0.57 -15.21 -9.04
CA GLY A 43 -0.81 -14.77 -9.26
C GLY A 43 -1.32 -15.33 -10.60
N ILE A 44 -2.62 -15.50 -10.78
CA ILE A 44 -3.21 -15.71 -12.10
C ILE A 44 -3.28 -14.34 -12.75
N SER A 45 -2.21 -13.94 -13.41
CA SER A 45 -2.18 -12.77 -14.29
C SER A 45 -2.42 -13.22 -15.73
N ARG A 46 -3.12 -12.41 -16.51
CA ARG A 46 -3.21 -12.59 -17.99
C ARG A 46 -1.86 -12.40 -18.65
N HIS A 47 -0.95 -11.68 -17.99
CA HIS A 47 0.39 -11.39 -18.46
C HIS A 47 1.44 -12.19 -17.69
N ILE A 48 2.50 -12.56 -18.38
CA ILE A 48 3.66 -13.21 -17.79
C ILE A 48 4.45 -12.12 -17.04
N VAL A 49 4.66 -12.32 -15.74
CA VAL A 49 5.47 -11.45 -14.89
C VAL A 49 6.67 -12.25 -14.37
N ARG A 50 7.85 -11.64 -14.42
CA ARG A 50 9.09 -12.16 -13.82
C ARG A 50 9.66 -11.15 -12.84
N LEU A 51 10.13 -11.65 -11.71
CA LEU A 51 10.89 -10.84 -10.77
C LEU A 51 12.38 -11.06 -11.02
N VAL A 52 13.14 -9.97 -11.16
CA VAL A 52 14.58 -10.00 -11.43
C VAL A 52 15.31 -9.08 -10.47
N ARG A 53 16.55 -9.42 -10.12
CA ARG A 53 17.43 -8.54 -9.34
C ARG A 53 18.22 -7.62 -10.27
N SER A 54 18.51 -6.41 -9.79
CA SER A 54 19.39 -5.48 -10.52
C SER A 54 20.84 -5.98 -10.62
N THR A 55 21.29 -6.74 -9.63
CA THR A 55 22.61 -7.38 -9.57
C THR A 55 22.52 -8.72 -8.83
N PRO A 56 23.53 -9.60 -8.90
CA PRO A 56 23.56 -10.83 -8.11
C PRO A 56 23.60 -10.64 -6.58
N ASP A 57 23.82 -9.41 -6.10
CA ASP A 57 23.82 -9.10 -4.66
C ASP A 57 22.39 -9.29 -4.09
N PRO A 58 22.20 -10.11 -3.04
CA PRO A 58 20.92 -10.28 -2.37
C PRO A 58 20.28 -8.98 -1.85
N ALA A 59 21.09 -7.96 -1.57
CA ALA A 59 20.61 -6.64 -1.13
C ALA A 59 20.22 -5.70 -2.28
N SER A 60 20.40 -6.14 -3.54
CA SER A 60 20.10 -5.30 -4.70
C SER A 60 18.59 -5.15 -4.92
N GLU A 61 18.23 -4.07 -5.62
CA GLU A 61 16.84 -3.77 -6.01
C GLU A 61 16.24 -4.93 -6.82
N ILE A 62 14.97 -5.18 -6.60
CA ILE A 62 14.17 -6.17 -7.33
C ILE A 62 13.19 -5.44 -8.24
N TYR A 63 13.07 -5.92 -9.46
CA TYR A 63 12.14 -5.41 -10.45
C TYR A 63 11.13 -6.47 -10.87
N ALA A 64 9.92 -6.03 -11.16
CA ALA A 64 8.90 -6.83 -11.83
C ALA A 64 8.89 -6.46 -13.32
N VAL A 65 9.02 -7.45 -14.18
CA VAL A 65 8.98 -7.33 -15.64
C VAL A 65 7.72 -7.99 -16.15
N LYS A 66 6.89 -7.23 -16.89
CA LYS A 66 5.63 -7.70 -17.49
C LYS A 66 5.70 -7.53 -19.02
N GLU A 67 5.42 -8.58 -19.79
CA GLU A 67 5.23 -8.50 -21.24
C GLU A 67 3.82 -8.04 -21.56
N THR A 68 3.70 -7.10 -22.50
CA THR A 68 2.42 -6.60 -23.00
C THR A 68 2.59 -5.97 -24.40
N VAL A 69 1.50 -5.51 -25.00
CA VAL A 69 1.50 -4.78 -26.25
C VAL A 69 2.05 -3.36 -26.02
N GLU A 70 2.78 -2.81 -27.01
CA GLU A 70 3.46 -1.51 -26.88
C GLU A 70 2.52 -0.38 -26.45
N GLU A 71 1.33 -0.31 -27.03
CA GLU A 71 0.34 0.72 -26.70
C GLU A 71 -0.03 0.67 -25.20
N PHE A 72 -0.26 -0.53 -24.66
CA PHE A 72 -0.57 -0.71 -23.25
C PHE A 72 0.64 -0.44 -22.36
N ALA A 73 1.84 -0.90 -22.77
CA ALA A 73 3.06 -0.63 -22.01
C ALA A 73 3.33 0.88 -21.86
N VAL A 74 3.16 1.65 -22.94
CA VAL A 74 3.33 3.11 -22.91
C VAL A 74 2.30 3.77 -22.03
N ARG A 75 1.02 3.40 -22.16
CA ARG A 75 -0.07 3.95 -21.35
C ARG A 75 0.15 3.68 -19.86
N GLU A 76 0.44 2.44 -19.51
CA GLU A 76 0.71 2.03 -18.12
C GLU A 76 1.93 2.76 -17.55
N TYR A 77 3.02 2.85 -18.30
CA TYR A 77 4.22 3.57 -17.86
C TYR A 77 3.94 5.05 -17.56
N GLU A 78 3.24 5.74 -18.44
CA GLU A 78 2.91 7.17 -18.26
C GLU A 78 1.90 7.34 -17.09
N ALA A 79 0.92 6.44 -16.94
CA ALA A 79 -0.03 6.46 -15.84
C ALA A 79 0.66 6.24 -14.49
N LEU A 80 1.50 5.22 -14.36
CA LEU A 80 2.27 4.94 -13.14
C LEU A 80 3.23 6.09 -12.80
N ARG A 81 3.85 6.70 -13.81
CA ARG A 81 4.71 7.87 -13.62
C ARG A 81 3.94 9.04 -13.03
N GLU A 82 2.78 9.35 -13.56
CA GLU A 82 1.96 10.45 -13.07
C GLU A 82 1.40 10.13 -11.67
N LEU A 83 1.00 8.89 -11.41
CA LEU A 83 0.59 8.42 -10.08
C LEU A 83 1.72 8.60 -9.05
N SER A 84 2.95 8.23 -9.40
CA SER A 84 4.12 8.37 -8.55
C SER A 84 4.42 9.85 -8.24
N LEU A 85 4.37 10.73 -9.25
CA LEU A 85 4.58 12.17 -9.06
C LEU A 85 3.53 12.81 -8.15
N ARG A 86 2.31 12.26 -8.11
CA ARG A 86 1.23 12.72 -7.24
C ARG A 86 1.18 12.00 -5.88
N GLY A 87 2.15 11.14 -5.58
CA GLY A 87 2.20 10.39 -4.30
C GLY A 87 1.05 9.38 -4.13
N ALA A 88 0.53 8.84 -5.23
CA ALA A 88 -0.49 7.79 -5.19
C ALA A 88 0.11 6.45 -4.72
N PRO A 89 -0.68 5.59 -4.04
CA PRO A 89 -0.25 4.26 -3.68
C PRO A 89 -0.29 3.33 -4.91
N ALA A 90 0.77 3.36 -5.68
CA ALA A 90 0.98 2.52 -6.85
C ALA A 90 2.42 2.02 -6.89
N VAL A 91 2.67 0.94 -7.62
CA VAL A 91 4.05 0.49 -7.89
C VAL A 91 4.79 1.56 -8.70
N ALA A 92 6.08 1.74 -8.42
CA ALA A 92 6.89 2.73 -9.14
C ALA A 92 7.32 2.18 -10.50
N GLN A 93 7.09 2.93 -11.57
CA GLN A 93 7.60 2.60 -12.90
C GLN A 93 9.13 2.78 -12.94
N VAL A 94 9.81 1.92 -13.68
CA VAL A 94 11.27 1.99 -13.89
C VAL A 94 11.58 2.20 -15.35
N ALA A 95 11.11 1.33 -16.24
CA ALA A 95 11.40 1.41 -17.66
C ALA A 95 10.31 0.76 -18.53
N ILE A 96 10.34 1.13 -19.80
CA ILE A 96 9.66 0.41 -20.88
C ILE A 96 10.72 -0.07 -21.88
N VAL A 97 10.58 -1.30 -22.35
CA VAL A 97 11.51 -1.96 -23.27
C VAL A 97 10.78 -2.31 -24.55
N THR A 98 11.21 -1.69 -25.66
CA THR A 98 10.61 -1.85 -26.98
C THR A 98 11.65 -2.34 -27.99
N ASN A 99 11.23 -2.65 -29.21
CA ASN A 99 12.09 -3.18 -30.27
C ASN A 99 12.86 -4.45 -29.82
N ARG A 100 12.17 -5.35 -29.13
CA ARG A 100 12.72 -6.64 -28.75
C ARG A 100 12.61 -7.61 -29.91
N TYR A 101 13.70 -8.30 -30.21
CA TYR A 101 13.75 -9.32 -31.26
C TYR A 101 14.44 -10.58 -30.75
N SER A 102 13.90 -11.73 -31.12
CA SER A 102 14.56 -13.01 -30.87
C SER A 102 15.86 -13.15 -31.70
N GLN A 103 16.69 -14.12 -31.35
CA GLN A 103 17.90 -14.44 -32.12
C GLN A 103 17.58 -14.79 -33.57
N ASN A 104 16.38 -15.27 -33.85
CA ASN A 104 15.90 -15.59 -35.21
C ASN A 104 15.32 -14.35 -35.92
N GLY A 105 15.30 -13.20 -35.29
CA GLY A 105 14.79 -11.95 -35.84
C GLY A 105 13.26 -11.80 -35.79
N GLU A 106 12.56 -12.63 -35.01
CA GLU A 106 11.14 -12.50 -34.71
C GLU A 106 10.91 -11.39 -33.68
N GLU A 107 9.90 -10.58 -33.92
CA GLU A 107 9.51 -9.53 -32.96
C GLU A 107 8.90 -10.12 -31.70
N LEU A 108 9.36 -9.63 -30.54
CA LEU A 108 8.87 -10.04 -29.23
C LEU A 108 8.00 -8.91 -28.62
N PRO A 109 7.06 -9.26 -27.74
CA PRO A 109 6.26 -8.25 -27.03
C PRO A 109 7.11 -7.22 -26.31
N CYS A 110 6.60 -6.01 -26.16
CA CYS A 110 7.20 -4.98 -25.30
C CYS A 110 7.18 -5.44 -23.85
N ALA A 111 8.04 -4.86 -23.04
CA ALA A 111 8.03 -5.12 -21.60
C ALA A 111 7.95 -3.81 -20.82
N ILE A 112 7.15 -3.80 -19.76
CA ILE A 112 7.18 -2.76 -18.74
C ILE A 112 7.91 -3.29 -17.51
N VAL A 113 8.75 -2.44 -16.92
CA VAL A 113 9.53 -2.74 -15.71
C VAL A 113 9.07 -1.82 -14.61
N THR A 114 8.66 -2.40 -13.49
CA THR A 114 8.29 -1.68 -12.27
C THR A 114 9.17 -2.12 -11.11
N ARG A 115 9.32 -1.26 -10.10
CA ARG A 115 10.02 -1.63 -8.88
C ARG A 115 9.17 -2.59 -8.07
N PHE A 116 9.77 -3.66 -7.59
CA PHE A 116 9.11 -4.60 -6.68
C PHE A 116 8.71 -3.87 -5.39
N LEU A 117 7.50 -4.11 -4.92
CA LEU A 117 7.01 -3.57 -3.66
C LEU A 117 7.31 -4.57 -2.53
N PRO A 118 8.34 -4.33 -1.70
CA PRO A 118 8.70 -5.26 -0.63
C PRO A 118 7.58 -5.34 0.41
N TYR A 119 7.49 -6.48 1.10
CA TYR A 119 6.48 -6.77 2.12
C TYR A 119 5.04 -6.76 1.61
N SER A 120 4.83 -6.81 0.29
CA SER A 120 3.50 -6.89 -0.30
C SER A 120 3.12 -8.32 -0.65
N LEU A 121 1.84 -8.60 -0.55
CA LEU A 121 1.27 -9.91 -0.85
C LEU A 121 0.08 -9.75 -1.82
N PRO A 122 -0.05 -10.63 -2.82
CA PRO A 122 -1.26 -10.72 -3.61
C PRO A 122 -2.42 -11.29 -2.77
N TYR A 123 -3.64 -10.89 -3.08
CA TYR A 123 -4.84 -11.27 -2.35
C TYR A 123 -5.01 -12.80 -2.18
N ARG A 124 -4.60 -13.59 -3.17
CA ARG A 124 -4.70 -15.07 -3.13
C ARG A 124 -3.88 -15.65 -1.99
N ILE A 125 -2.70 -15.11 -1.75
CA ILE A 125 -1.84 -15.56 -0.64
C ILE A 125 -2.47 -15.20 0.69
N ILE A 126 -2.99 -13.98 0.82
CA ILE A 126 -3.65 -13.55 2.05
C ILE A 126 -4.88 -14.43 2.31
N LEU A 127 -5.70 -14.68 1.28
CA LEU A 127 -6.95 -15.44 1.42
C LEU A 127 -6.78 -16.96 1.49
N SER A 128 -5.61 -17.50 1.09
CA SER A 128 -5.32 -18.96 1.22
C SER A 128 -4.87 -19.37 2.63
N GLY A 129 -4.54 -18.40 3.50
CA GLY A 129 -4.18 -18.63 4.89
C GLY A 129 -5.41 -18.84 5.79
N GLN A 130 -5.18 -19.00 7.10
CA GLN A 130 -6.25 -18.98 8.10
C GLN A 130 -6.72 -17.52 8.32
N ILE A 131 -7.42 -16.98 7.33
CA ILE A 131 -7.87 -15.60 7.37
C ILE A 131 -9.14 -15.46 8.24
N THR A 132 -9.17 -14.39 9.02
CA THR A 132 -10.32 -14.04 9.86
C THR A 132 -11.28 -13.12 9.11
N GLN A 133 -12.54 -13.06 9.56
CA GLN A 133 -13.52 -12.08 9.07
C GLN A 133 -13.02 -10.63 9.24
N HIS A 134 -12.20 -10.39 10.25
CA HIS A 134 -11.60 -9.08 10.51
C HIS A 134 -10.59 -8.69 9.42
N GLU A 135 -9.71 -9.61 9.00
CA GLU A 135 -8.74 -9.36 7.94
C GLU A 135 -9.40 -9.10 6.58
N ILE A 136 -10.47 -9.83 6.26
CA ILE A 136 -11.28 -9.57 5.06
C ILE A 136 -11.87 -8.15 5.10
N SER A 137 -12.40 -7.76 6.26
CA SER A 137 -12.90 -6.40 6.48
C SER A 137 -11.80 -5.35 6.29
N ASN A 138 -10.59 -5.62 6.74
CA ASN A 138 -9.44 -4.73 6.61
C ASN A 138 -8.94 -4.63 5.16
N MET A 139 -8.95 -5.72 4.39
CA MET A 139 -8.68 -5.69 2.95
C MET A 139 -9.70 -4.83 2.20
N ALA A 140 -10.99 -4.95 2.53
CA ALA A 140 -12.04 -4.12 1.94
C ALA A 140 -11.88 -2.64 2.30
N ASN A 141 -11.43 -2.33 3.53
CA ASN A 141 -11.09 -0.96 3.92
C ASN A 141 -9.91 -0.42 3.10
N ALA A 142 -8.84 -1.20 2.94
CA ALA A 142 -7.65 -0.82 2.20
C ALA A 142 -7.97 -0.51 0.72
N LEU A 143 -8.75 -1.40 0.07
CA LEU A 143 -9.16 -1.19 -1.33
C LEU A 143 -10.07 0.04 -1.49
N ALA A 144 -11.03 0.23 -0.57
CA ALA A 144 -11.88 1.42 -0.58
C ALA A 144 -11.07 2.72 -0.40
N TYR A 145 -10.06 2.68 0.49
CA TYR A 145 -9.16 3.82 0.73
C TYR A 145 -8.30 4.12 -0.50
N LEU A 146 -7.75 3.08 -1.15
CA LEU A 146 -7.02 3.21 -2.42
C LEU A 146 -7.87 3.90 -3.48
N LEU A 147 -9.11 3.43 -3.72
CA LEU A 147 -10.03 4.04 -4.70
C LEU A 147 -10.33 5.51 -4.38
N VAL A 148 -10.55 5.84 -3.10
CA VAL A 148 -10.76 7.24 -2.69
C VAL A 148 -9.55 8.10 -3.06
N ARG A 149 -8.33 7.62 -2.76
CA ARG A 149 -7.09 8.35 -3.08
C ARG A 149 -6.91 8.57 -4.57
N LEU A 150 -7.14 7.54 -5.39
CA LEU A 150 -7.05 7.63 -6.86
C LEU A 150 -8.08 8.64 -7.41
N HIS A 151 -9.33 8.57 -6.94
CA HIS A 151 -10.38 9.48 -7.38
C HIS A 151 -10.14 10.94 -6.95
N LEU A 152 -9.56 11.18 -5.77
CA LEU A 152 -9.15 12.53 -5.35
C LEU A 152 -8.08 13.13 -6.27
N LEU A 153 -7.18 12.29 -6.81
CA LEU A 153 -6.17 12.69 -7.79
C LEU A 153 -6.72 12.86 -9.21
N GLY A 154 -8.00 12.56 -9.42
CA GLY A 154 -8.63 12.57 -10.74
C GLY A 154 -8.30 11.36 -11.60
N PHE A 155 -7.81 10.27 -11.01
CA PHE A 155 -7.51 9.04 -11.73
C PHE A 155 -8.70 8.09 -11.71
N TRP A 156 -9.27 7.83 -12.89
CA TRP A 156 -10.23 6.77 -13.14
C TRP A 156 -9.47 5.49 -13.45
N TRP A 157 -9.69 4.42 -12.68
CA TRP A 157 -8.89 3.20 -12.83
C TRP A 157 -9.38 2.31 -13.97
N GLY A 158 -10.71 2.11 -14.08
CA GLY A 158 -11.33 1.35 -15.16
C GLY A 158 -11.21 -0.16 -15.05
N ASP A 159 -10.34 -0.70 -14.19
CA ASP A 159 -10.18 -2.14 -13.93
C ASP A 159 -9.75 -2.43 -12.49
N CYS A 160 -10.42 -1.78 -11.55
CA CYS A 160 -10.18 -2.06 -10.12
C CYS A 160 -10.54 -3.49 -9.79
N SER A 161 -9.55 -4.28 -9.31
CA SER A 161 -9.69 -5.68 -8.94
C SER A 161 -8.71 -6.06 -7.84
N LEU A 162 -8.88 -7.22 -7.22
CA LEU A 162 -7.92 -7.74 -6.24
C LEU A 162 -6.62 -8.20 -6.91
N SER A 163 -6.68 -8.70 -8.15
CA SER A 163 -5.50 -9.11 -8.92
C SER A 163 -4.64 -7.94 -9.36
N ASN A 164 -5.25 -6.77 -9.57
CA ASN A 164 -4.56 -5.53 -9.91
C ASN A 164 -4.15 -4.72 -8.65
N THR A 165 -4.19 -5.36 -7.47
CA THR A 165 -3.86 -4.77 -6.18
C THR A 165 -2.87 -5.65 -5.41
N LEU A 166 -1.82 -5.02 -4.86
CA LEU A 166 -0.98 -5.64 -3.82
C LEU A 166 -1.34 -5.04 -2.46
N PHE A 167 -1.21 -5.87 -1.43
CA PHE A 167 -1.50 -5.49 -0.06
C PHE A 167 -0.25 -5.60 0.80
N ARG A 168 0.07 -4.55 1.54
CA ARG A 168 1.07 -4.56 2.62
C ARG A 168 0.37 -4.58 3.96
N ARG A 169 0.96 -5.25 4.94
CA ARG A 169 0.45 -5.12 6.32
C ARG A 169 0.68 -3.71 6.81
N ASP A 170 -0.35 -3.15 7.44
CA ASP A 170 -0.35 -1.81 8.00
C ASP A 170 -1.00 -1.87 9.40
N ALA A 171 -0.18 -2.08 10.40
CA ALA A 171 -0.62 -2.37 11.77
C ALA A 171 -1.63 -3.53 11.79
N GLU A 172 -2.83 -3.30 12.36
CA GLU A 172 -3.92 -4.30 12.37
C GLU A 172 -4.64 -4.46 11.02
N GLY A 173 -4.28 -3.66 10.02
CA GLY A 173 -4.95 -3.61 8.71
C GLY A 173 -4.02 -3.89 7.54
N PHE A 174 -4.39 -3.30 6.41
CA PHE A 174 -3.63 -3.35 5.17
C PHE A 174 -3.58 -1.97 4.51
N ALA A 175 -2.46 -1.69 3.84
CA ALA A 175 -2.35 -0.68 2.79
C ALA A 175 -2.47 -1.39 1.43
N ALA A 176 -3.21 -0.79 0.49
CA ALA A 176 -3.42 -1.32 -0.85
C ALA A 176 -2.70 -0.46 -1.88
N TYR A 177 -2.07 -1.12 -2.85
CA TYR A 177 -1.28 -0.51 -3.90
C TYR A 177 -1.75 -0.96 -5.27
N LEU A 178 -1.96 -0.01 -6.18
CA LEU A 178 -2.27 -0.28 -7.58
C LEU A 178 -1.03 -0.85 -8.28
N VAL A 179 -1.22 -1.94 -9.02
CA VAL A 179 -0.14 -2.61 -9.77
C VAL A 179 -0.28 -2.41 -11.26
N ASP A 180 -1.50 -2.47 -11.79
CA ASP A 180 -1.81 -2.37 -13.20
C ASP A 180 -2.64 -1.12 -13.50
N ALA A 181 -2.09 -0.21 -14.31
CA ALA A 181 -2.68 1.06 -14.67
C ALA A 181 -3.00 1.18 -16.17
N GLU A 182 -2.96 0.07 -16.95
CA GLU A 182 -3.07 0.10 -18.40
C GLU A 182 -4.41 0.63 -18.92
N THR A 183 -5.49 0.46 -18.13
CA THR A 183 -6.84 0.95 -18.44
C THR A 183 -7.12 2.34 -17.89
N GLY A 184 -6.26 2.82 -16.98
CA GLY A 184 -6.50 4.03 -16.22
C GLY A 184 -6.34 5.32 -17.01
N GLU A 185 -7.09 6.34 -16.60
CA GLU A 185 -7.04 7.67 -17.22
C GLU A 185 -7.09 8.79 -16.19
N PHE A 186 -6.26 9.84 -16.40
CA PHE A 186 -6.31 11.06 -15.62
C PHE A 186 -7.34 12.04 -16.17
N GLN A 187 -8.16 12.57 -15.30
CA GLN A 187 -9.07 13.66 -15.55
C GLN A 187 -8.73 14.83 -14.62
N LYS A 188 -9.07 16.06 -15.01
CA LYS A 188 -8.90 17.21 -14.11
C LYS A 188 -9.68 17.03 -12.80
N LYS A 189 -10.89 16.44 -12.90
CA LYS A 189 -11.76 16.04 -11.80
C LYS A 189 -12.74 14.99 -12.33
N LEU A 190 -12.90 13.90 -11.61
CA LEU A 190 -13.87 12.88 -11.96
C LEU A 190 -15.30 13.37 -11.65
N SER A 191 -16.20 13.12 -12.58
CA SER A 191 -17.63 13.28 -12.35
C SER A 191 -18.18 12.19 -11.43
N ASP A 192 -19.35 12.40 -10.85
CA ASP A 192 -20.04 11.40 -10.03
C ASP A 192 -20.30 10.11 -10.83
N GLY A 193 -20.71 10.25 -12.10
CA GLY A 193 -20.93 9.12 -12.99
C GLY A 193 -19.68 8.30 -13.29
N GLN A 194 -18.53 8.93 -13.49
CA GLN A 194 -17.26 8.23 -13.69
C GLN A 194 -16.84 7.46 -12.44
N ARG A 195 -16.99 8.06 -11.25
CA ARG A 195 -16.69 7.37 -9.99
C ARG A 195 -17.64 6.20 -9.75
N GLU A 196 -18.94 6.37 -9.96
CA GLU A 196 -19.90 5.28 -9.79
C GLU A 196 -19.64 4.14 -10.77
N HIS A 197 -19.26 4.45 -12.02
CA HIS A 197 -18.88 3.42 -12.99
C HIS A 197 -17.65 2.63 -12.54
N ASP A 198 -16.61 3.30 -12.03
CA ASP A 198 -15.42 2.64 -11.50
C ASP A 198 -15.74 1.76 -10.28
N LEU A 199 -16.66 2.23 -9.42
CA LEU A 199 -17.16 1.45 -8.29
C LEU A 199 -17.96 0.21 -8.72
N GLU A 200 -18.75 0.30 -9.78
CA GLU A 200 -19.47 -0.86 -10.34
C GLU A 200 -18.52 -1.90 -10.90
N LEU A 201 -17.48 -1.47 -11.62
CA LEU A 201 -16.41 -2.37 -12.10
C LEU A 201 -15.70 -3.03 -10.92
N ALA A 202 -15.29 -2.26 -9.91
CA ALA A 202 -14.66 -2.79 -8.70
C ALA A 202 -15.55 -3.83 -8.01
N ARG A 203 -16.85 -3.55 -7.85
CA ARG A 203 -17.81 -4.48 -7.24
C ARG A 203 -17.88 -5.80 -8.01
N PHE A 204 -17.98 -5.70 -9.35
CA PHE A 204 -18.09 -6.87 -10.21
C PHE A 204 -16.80 -7.70 -10.17
N ASN A 205 -15.64 -7.08 -10.38
CA ASN A 205 -14.35 -7.76 -10.44
C ASN A 205 -14.00 -8.43 -9.11
N VAL A 206 -14.15 -7.71 -7.99
CA VAL A 206 -13.90 -8.27 -6.65
C VAL A 206 -14.83 -9.45 -6.35
N ALA A 207 -16.13 -9.35 -6.69
CA ALA A 207 -17.07 -10.45 -6.49
C ALA A 207 -16.68 -11.68 -7.33
N ALA A 208 -16.33 -11.49 -8.61
CA ALA A 208 -15.93 -12.57 -9.52
C ALA A 208 -14.65 -13.28 -9.05
N GLU A 209 -13.62 -12.52 -8.66
CA GLU A 209 -12.36 -13.08 -8.18
C GLU A 209 -12.52 -13.85 -6.86
N LEU A 210 -13.36 -13.36 -5.95
CA LEU A 210 -13.68 -14.08 -4.72
C LEU A 210 -14.53 -15.33 -4.99
N GLU A 211 -15.42 -15.28 -5.97
CA GLU A 211 -16.20 -16.45 -6.39
C GLU A 211 -15.30 -17.53 -6.99
N ASP A 212 -14.30 -17.16 -7.81
CA ASP A 212 -13.30 -18.09 -8.33
C ASP A 212 -12.55 -18.81 -7.20
N LEU A 213 -12.16 -18.08 -6.14
CA LEU A 213 -11.54 -18.68 -4.97
C LEU A 213 -12.50 -19.59 -4.18
N ARG A 214 -13.78 -19.23 -4.13
CA ARG A 214 -14.81 -20.06 -3.50
C ARG A 214 -15.01 -21.38 -4.24
N ILE A 215 -15.07 -21.32 -5.57
CA ILE A 215 -15.18 -22.51 -6.44
C ILE A 215 -13.93 -23.39 -6.30
N ALA A 216 -12.75 -22.78 -6.20
CA ALA A 216 -11.49 -23.49 -5.97
C ALA A 216 -11.36 -24.10 -4.55
N GLY A 217 -12.31 -23.86 -3.65
CA GLY A 217 -12.29 -24.34 -2.27
C GLY A 217 -11.23 -23.67 -1.38
N VAL A 218 -10.74 -22.51 -1.79
CA VAL A 218 -9.70 -21.76 -1.07
C VAL A 218 -10.30 -20.79 -0.04
N LEU A 219 -11.50 -20.25 -0.33
CA LEU A 219 -12.16 -19.33 0.57
C LEU A 219 -12.78 -19.99 1.78
N PHE A 220 -12.77 -19.26 2.89
CA PHE A 220 -13.51 -19.61 4.09
C PHE A 220 -15.00 -19.77 3.77
N PRO A 221 -15.66 -20.90 4.18
CA PRO A 221 -17.02 -21.23 3.76
C PRO A 221 -18.10 -20.22 4.09
N ALA A 222 -17.91 -19.41 5.14
CA ALA A 222 -18.88 -18.38 5.54
C ALA A 222 -18.69 -17.04 4.82
N MET A 223 -17.69 -16.93 3.92
CA MET A 223 -17.48 -15.72 3.14
C MET A 223 -18.48 -15.68 1.97
N ASP A 224 -19.22 -14.59 1.90
CA ASP A 224 -20.10 -14.26 0.77
C ASP A 224 -19.36 -13.26 -0.14
N PRO A 225 -18.95 -13.66 -1.36
CA PRO A 225 -18.24 -12.79 -2.31
C PRO A 225 -19.00 -11.51 -2.65
N ILE A 226 -20.32 -11.59 -2.78
CA ILE A 226 -21.16 -10.42 -3.10
C ILE A 226 -21.14 -9.42 -1.94
N ARG A 227 -21.36 -9.88 -0.71
CA ARG A 227 -21.32 -9.02 0.47
C ARG A 227 -19.93 -8.42 0.70
N ALA A 228 -18.88 -9.18 0.42
CA ALA A 228 -17.50 -8.69 0.53
C ALA A 228 -17.25 -7.55 -0.46
N SER A 229 -17.64 -7.72 -1.73
CA SER A 229 -17.51 -6.66 -2.75
C SER A 229 -18.37 -5.43 -2.43
N GLU A 230 -19.62 -5.60 -2.02
CA GLU A 230 -20.50 -4.51 -1.59
C GLU A 230 -19.94 -3.74 -0.38
N SER A 231 -19.20 -4.43 0.49
CA SER A 231 -18.57 -3.78 1.64
C SER A 231 -17.49 -2.78 1.23
N VAL A 232 -16.74 -3.02 0.14
CA VAL A 232 -15.77 -2.06 -0.43
C VAL A 232 -16.50 -0.79 -0.84
N ILE A 233 -17.59 -0.93 -1.58
CA ILE A 233 -18.37 0.22 -2.10
C ILE A 233 -19.01 1.04 -0.97
N THR A 234 -19.56 0.36 0.04
CA THR A 234 -20.14 1.01 1.21
C THR A 234 -19.08 1.83 1.98
N ARG A 235 -17.87 1.29 2.14
CA ARG A 235 -16.76 1.99 2.78
C ARG A 235 -16.28 3.16 1.96
N TYR A 236 -16.09 2.98 0.65
CA TYR A 236 -15.75 4.08 -0.25
C TYR A 236 -16.73 5.24 -0.11
N ARG A 237 -18.04 4.98 -0.25
CA ARG A 237 -19.06 6.01 -0.17
C ARG A 237 -19.06 6.73 1.19
N ARG A 238 -18.83 6.01 2.28
CA ARG A 238 -18.73 6.61 3.61
C ARG A 238 -17.53 7.55 3.72
N ILE A 239 -16.34 7.12 3.26
CA ILE A 239 -15.13 7.96 3.27
C ILE A 239 -15.35 9.16 2.36
N TRP A 240 -15.77 8.93 1.12
CA TRP A 240 -16.02 9.99 0.15
C TRP A 240 -16.98 11.05 0.67
N LYS A 241 -18.06 10.62 1.27
CA LYS A 241 -19.04 11.50 1.91
C LYS A 241 -18.40 12.39 2.98
N SER A 242 -17.57 11.82 3.84
CA SER A 242 -16.88 12.58 4.90
C SER A 242 -15.91 13.63 4.34
N LEU A 243 -15.34 13.39 3.15
CA LEU A 243 -14.38 14.28 2.50
C LEU A 243 -15.03 15.35 1.61
N SER A 244 -16.21 15.09 1.05
CA SER A 244 -16.82 15.91 -0.01
C SER A 244 -18.11 16.62 0.38
N GLU A 245 -18.84 16.13 1.38
CA GLU A 245 -20.13 16.70 1.74
C GLU A 245 -20.01 17.73 2.87
N PRO A 246 -20.79 18.83 2.79
CA PRO A 246 -20.91 19.77 3.90
C PRO A 246 -21.46 19.10 5.16
N GLN A 247 -20.80 19.32 6.31
CA GLN A 247 -21.27 18.84 7.60
C GLN A 247 -21.91 19.98 8.39
N VAL A 248 -23.17 19.81 8.78
CA VAL A 248 -23.89 20.80 9.61
C VAL A 248 -23.57 20.53 11.08
N LEU A 249 -22.96 21.50 11.74
CA LEU A 249 -22.51 21.42 13.13
C LEU A 249 -23.23 22.48 13.99
N PRO A 250 -23.46 22.22 15.30
CA PRO A 250 -24.04 23.23 16.19
C PRO A 250 -23.09 24.45 16.38
N ALA A 251 -23.55 25.66 16.15
CA ALA A 251 -22.75 26.86 16.27
C ALA A 251 -22.29 27.17 17.71
N GLY A 252 -23.00 26.68 18.73
CA GLY A 252 -22.64 26.84 20.14
C GLY A 252 -21.56 25.87 20.63
N ASP A 253 -21.21 24.85 19.84
CA ASP A 253 -20.19 23.85 20.21
C ASP A 253 -18.83 24.24 19.65
N ARG A 254 -17.98 24.85 20.50
CA ARG A 254 -16.63 25.29 20.14
C ARG A 254 -15.73 24.18 19.61
N HIS A 255 -15.99 22.95 20.01
CA HIS A 255 -15.17 21.80 19.61
C HIS A 255 -15.76 21.00 18.44
N ALA A 256 -16.92 21.39 17.90
CA ALA A 256 -17.56 20.65 16.82
C ALA A 256 -16.66 20.57 15.57
N VAL A 257 -16.08 21.69 15.16
CA VAL A 257 -15.16 21.75 14.01
C VAL A 257 -13.89 20.94 14.27
N GLU A 258 -13.32 21.04 15.47
CA GLU A 258 -12.11 20.24 15.84
C GLU A 258 -12.41 18.74 15.83
N ARG A 259 -13.60 18.32 16.28
CA ARG A 259 -14.01 16.90 16.19
C ARG A 259 -14.20 16.47 14.75
N ALA A 260 -14.78 17.27 13.89
CA ALA A 260 -14.94 16.99 12.47
C ALA A 260 -13.56 16.83 11.79
N MET A 261 -12.60 17.74 12.05
CA MET A 261 -11.23 17.63 11.55
C MET A 261 -10.52 16.38 12.09
N ARG A 262 -10.63 16.08 13.39
CA ARG A 262 -10.05 14.85 13.98
C ARG A 262 -10.63 13.59 13.36
N SER A 263 -11.91 13.56 13.08
CA SER A 263 -12.58 12.45 12.41
C SER A 263 -11.98 12.16 11.02
N LEU A 264 -11.58 13.20 10.27
CA LEU A 264 -10.89 13.03 8.99
C LEU A 264 -9.43 12.59 9.18
N GLN A 265 -8.73 13.13 10.18
CA GLN A 265 -7.38 12.70 10.54
C GLN A 265 -7.36 11.22 10.99
N ASP A 266 -8.38 10.77 11.72
CA ASP A 266 -8.51 9.39 12.18
C ASP A 266 -8.61 8.37 11.04
N ILE A 267 -9.13 8.80 9.89
CA ILE A 267 -9.16 8.00 8.66
C ILE A 267 -7.97 8.29 7.71
N GLY A 268 -6.96 9.03 8.18
CA GLY A 268 -5.70 9.25 7.47
C GLY A 268 -5.67 10.46 6.54
N PHE A 269 -6.62 11.41 6.66
CA PHE A 269 -6.66 12.62 5.82
C PHE A 269 -6.35 13.88 6.62
N ALA A 270 -5.35 14.65 6.17
CA ALA A 270 -5.15 16.02 6.62
C ALA A 270 -6.20 16.95 6.01
N VAL A 271 -6.69 17.89 6.78
CA VAL A 271 -7.52 19.00 6.27
C VAL A 271 -6.66 20.25 6.22
N GLU A 272 -6.29 20.66 5.02
CA GLU A 272 -5.41 21.82 4.81
C GLU A 272 -6.20 23.11 4.71
N GLU A 273 -7.41 23.06 4.17
CA GLU A 273 -8.30 24.21 4.02
C GLU A 273 -9.73 23.83 4.32
N VAL A 274 -10.44 24.68 5.05
CA VAL A 274 -11.86 24.53 5.35
C VAL A 274 -12.63 25.80 4.99
N ASP A 275 -13.87 25.63 4.55
CA ASP A 275 -14.85 26.71 4.43
C ASP A 275 -15.90 26.55 5.55
N ILE A 276 -16.07 27.61 6.34
CA ILE A 276 -17.02 27.61 7.46
C ILE A 276 -18.08 28.67 7.18
N GLN A 277 -19.32 28.22 7.01
CA GLN A 277 -20.45 29.10 6.75
C GLN A 277 -21.40 29.07 7.95
N LEU A 278 -21.66 30.26 8.52
CA LEU A 278 -22.62 30.43 9.61
C LEU A 278 -24.05 30.60 9.03
N ALA A 279 -25.02 29.82 9.51
CA ALA A 279 -26.42 29.99 9.15
C ALA A 279 -26.93 31.39 9.56
N GLY A 280 -27.91 31.91 8.84
CA GLY A 280 -28.47 33.27 9.08
C GLY A 280 -29.09 33.43 10.47
N ASP A 281 -29.60 32.36 11.07
CA ASP A 281 -30.15 32.29 12.43
C ASP A 281 -29.07 32.07 13.49
N LYS A 282 -27.80 31.90 13.08
CA LYS A 282 -26.63 31.63 13.93
C LYS A 282 -26.73 30.36 14.80
N SER A 283 -27.63 29.46 14.46
CA SER A 283 -27.83 28.21 15.21
C SER A 283 -26.88 27.09 14.78
N THR A 284 -26.46 27.11 13.51
CA THR A 284 -25.59 26.07 12.92
C THR A 284 -24.44 26.67 12.11
N VAL A 285 -23.39 25.83 11.98
CA VAL A 285 -22.20 26.10 11.17
C VAL A 285 -22.09 24.98 10.15
N THR A 286 -21.93 25.33 8.89
CA THR A 286 -21.62 24.36 7.83
C THR A 286 -20.11 24.28 7.67
N PHE A 287 -19.55 23.11 7.93
CA PHE A 287 -18.13 22.77 7.77
C PHE A 287 -17.94 22.06 6.43
N ILE A 288 -17.08 22.60 5.57
CA ILE A 288 -16.79 22.04 4.25
C ILE A 288 -15.28 21.91 4.11
N PRO A 289 -14.71 20.66 4.08
CA PRO A 289 -13.31 20.46 3.72
C PRO A 289 -13.08 20.90 2.27
N LYS A 290 -12.12 21.77 2.01
CA LYS A 290 -11.78 22.27 0.66
C LYS A 290 -10.57 21.56 0.08
N LEU A 291 -9.54 21.43 0.87
CA LEU A 291 -8.31 20.76 0.48
C LEU A 291 -7.99 19.68 1.52
N VAL A 292 -7.96 18.44 1.08
CA VAL A 292 -7.63 17.28 1.90
C VAL A 292 -6.46 16.53 1.27
N ALA A 293 -5.48 16.20 2.10
CA ALA A 293 -4.32 15.42 1.71
C ALA A 293 -4.34 14.06 2.43
N PRO A 294 -4.02 12.96 1.76
CA PRO A 294 -3.87 11.64 2.40
C PRO A 294 -2.56 11.57 3.19
N ASN A 295 -2.37 10.47 3.92
CA ASN A 295 -1.14 10.15 4.66
C ASN A 295 -0.82 11.13 5.80
N TYR A 296 -1.81 11.60 6.52
CA TYR A 296 -1.63 12.56 7.61
C TYR A 296 -0.66 12.08 8.69
N HIS A 297 -0.79 10.82 9.13
CA HIS A 297 0.06 10.30 10.20
C HIS A 297 1.46 9.95 9.71
N SER A 298 1.59 9.34 8.51
CA SER A 298 2.88 8.98 7.94
C SER A 298 3.72 10.22 7.61
N GLN A 299 3.14 11.26 7.02
CA GLN A 299 3.84 12.52 6.80
C GLN A 299 4.33 13.14 8.11
N ARG A 300 3.46 13.20 9.11
CA ARG A 300 3.83 13.71 10.43
C ARG A 300 4.93 12.90 11.12
N LEU A 301 4.95 11.58 10.91
CA LEU A 301 5.99 10.71 11.44
C LEU A 301 7.34 10.95 10.75
N VAL A 302 7.35 11.08 9.42
CA VAL A 302 8.55 11.45 8.65
C VAL A 302 9.10 12.79 9.12
N GLU A 303 8.27 13.82 9.24
CA GLU A 303 8.68 15.15 9.72
C GLU A 303 9.29 15.12 11.12
N LEU A 304 8.75 14.28 12.01
CA LEU A 304 9.18 14.25 13.41
C LEU A 304 10.37 13.32 13.67
N MET A 305 10.44 12.18 12.97
CA MET A 305 11.36 11.08 13.28
C MET A 305 12.15 10.58 12.07
N GLY A 306 11.82 11.00 10.84
CA GLY A 306 12.43 10.49 9.62
C GLY A 306 12.07 9.04 9.30
N LEU A 307 11.02 8.48 9.92
CA LEU A 307 10.56 7.11 9.67
C LEU A 307 9.49 7.10 8.58
N GLU A 308 9.76 6.38 7.50
CA GLU A 308 8.78 6.08 6.45
C GLU A 308 8.02 4.81 6.81
N THR A 309 6.70 4.91 6.92
CA THR A 309 5.82 3.80 7.30
C THR A 309 4.44 3.96 6.65
N GLU A 310 3.64 2.90 6.70
CA GLU A 310 2.24 2.98 6.31
C GLU A 310 1.42 3.81 7.32
N GLU A 311 0.23 4.22 6.95
CA GLU A 311 -0.58 5.21 7.66
C GLU A 311 -1.03 4.75 9.05
N LEU A 312 -1.50 3.50 9.18
CA LEU A 312 -1.93 2.97 10.49
C LEU A 312 -0.72 2.67 11.39
N GLN A 313 0.38 2.18 10.82
CA GLN A 313 1.65 2.03 11.54
C GLN A 313 2.12 3.37 12.09
N ALA A 314 2.12 4.42 11.27
CA ALA A 314 2.47 5.77 11.69
C ALA A 314 1.57 6.27 12.83
N LYS A 315 0.26 6.07 12.72
CA LYS A 315 -0.71 6.40 13.77
C LYS A 315 -0.38 5.72 15.09
N ARG A 316 -0.03 4.42 15.05
CA ARG A 316 0.33 3.63 16.25
C ARG A 316 1.65 4.08 16.86
N ILE A 317 2.65 4.35 16.03
CA ILE A 317 3.96 4.84 16.45
C ILE A 317 3.82 6.21 17.12
N LEU A 318 3.11 7.15 16.50
CA LEU A 318 2.83 8.47 17.08
C LEU A 318 2.10 8.37 18.41
N ALA A 319 1.10 7.49 18.53
CA ALA A 319 0.39 7.26 19.78
C ALA A 319 1.30 6.66 20.89
N SER A 320 2.24 5.79 20.51
CA SER A 320 3.25 5.27 21.43
C SER A 320 4.22 6.37 21.90
N PHE A 321 4.68 7.19 20.98
CA PHE A 321 5.53 8.35 21.26
C PHE A 321 4.84 9.37 22.17
N ASP A 322 3.59 9.71 21.91
CA ASP A 322 2.84 10.67 22.74
C ASP A 322 2.68 10.18 24.18
N ARG A 323 2.49 8.87 24.39
CA ARG A 323 2.48 8.26 25.74
C ARG A 323 3.85 8.31 26.43
N PHE A 324 4.93 8.07 25.69
CA PHE A 324 6.30 8.23 26.20
C PHE A 324 6.57 9.68 26.60
N ARG A 325 6.32 10.62 25.72
CA ARG A 325 6.52 12.05 25.94
C ARG A 325 5.73 12.57 27.15
N SER A 326 4.49 12.10 27.34
CA SER A 326 3.67 12.53 28.49
C SER A 326 4.28 12.17 29.84
N ARG A 327 5.15 11.16 29.91
CA ARG A 327 5.88 10.74 31.11
C ARG A 327 7.22 11.44 31.30
N GLU A 328 7.77 11.99 30.21
CA GLU A 328 9.14 12.49 30.12
C GLU A 328 9.23 14.02 29.91
N ILE A 329 8.11 14.75 30.08
CA ILE A 329 8.03 16.20 29.77
C ILE A 329 9.12 17.00 30.49
N GLU A 330 9.49 16.65 31.72
CA GLU A 330 10.51 17.34 32.50
C GLU A 330 11.93 17.11 31.99
N GLN A 331 12.20 15.93 31.36
CA GLN A 331 13.52 15.53 30.90
C GLN A 331 13.80 15.95 29.44
N SER A 332 12.77 16.13 28.62
CA SER A 332 12.88 16.50 27.22
C SER A 332 11.83 17.55 26.83
N PRO A 333 12.07 18.84 27.13
CA PRO A 333 11.10 19.89 26.84
C PRO A 333 10.87 20.11 25.35
N LYS A 334 11.87 19.84 24.50
CA LYS A 334 11.72 19.89 23.04
C LYS A 334 11.20 18.57 22.49
N LYS A 335 10.27 18.68 21.54
CA LYS A 335 9.61 17.52 20.94
C LYS A 335 10.58 16.66 20.12
N GLU A 336 11.51 17.29 19.44
CA GLU A 336 12.54 16.65 18.61
C GLU A 336 13.53 15.84 19.46
N ASP A 337 13.94 16.35 20.62
CA ASP A 337 14.83 15.62 21.54
C ASP A 337 14.12 14.41 22.14
N ALA A 338 12.83 14.55 22.49
CA ALA A 338 12.00 13.43 22.97
C ALA A 338 11.79 12.38 21.88
N ALA A 339 11.63 12.79 20.61
CA ALA A 339 11.48 11.89 19.49
C ALA A 339 12.73 11.02 19.26
N LYS A 340 13.91 11.66 19.29
CA LYS A 340 15.19 10.96 19.17
C LYS A 340 15.39 9.94 20.30
N ARG A 341 15.14 10.34 21.54
CA ARG A 341 15.23 9.43 22.70
C ARG A 341 14.25 8.26 22.58
N TRP A 342 13.01 8.51 22.15
CA TRP A 342 12.04 7.45 21.96
C TRP A 342 12.48 6.46 20.86
N LEU A 343 13.05 6.95 19.76
CA LEU A 343 13.63 6.10 18.72
C LEU A 343 14.70 5.17 19.30
N ASP A 344 15.66 5.72 20.06
CA ASP A 344 16.79 4.98 20.59
C ASP A 344 16.37 4.01 21.72
N GLU A 345 15.53 4.48 22.65
CA GLU A 345 15.21 3.74 23.89
C GLU A 345 14.01 2.78 23.71
N VAL A 346 13.16 3.01 22.72
CA VAL A 346 11.92 2.24 22.53
C VAL A 346 11.91 1.52 21.19
N PHE A 347 11.95 2.24 20.08
CA PHE A 347 11.79 1.67 18.75
C PHE A 347 12.99 0.79 18.37
N TYR A 348 14.19 1.37 18.29
CA TYR A 348 15.39 0.63 17.89
C TYR A 348 15.80 -0.43 18.90
N LYS A 349 15.42 -0.30 20.18
CA LYS A 349 15.63 -1.35 21.15
C LYS A 349 14.89 -2.64 20.78
N VAL A 350 13.67 -2.53 20.26
CA VAL A 350 12.89 -3.66 19.75
C VAL A 350 13.51 -4.23 18.47
N ILE A 351 13.78 -3.36 17.49
CA ILE A 351 14.29 -3.79 16.18
C ILE A 351 15.66 -4.47 16.31
N ASN A 352 16.57 -3.88 17.10
CA ASN A 352 17.93 -4.42 17.29
C ASN A 352 17.96 -5.72 18.10
N ALA A 353 16.90 -6.05 18.83
CA ALA A 353 16.78 -7.33 19.52
C ALA A 353 16.56 -8.52 18.55
N VAL A 354 16.13 -8.26 17.33
CA VAL A 354 15.88 -9.31 16.33
C VAL A 354 17.21 -9.92 15.87
N PRO A 355 17.38 -11.26 15.96
CA PRO A 355 18.58 -11.94 15.46
C PRO A 355 18.81 -11.70 13.97
N ALA A 356 20.06 -11.59 13.54
CA ALA A 356 20.43 -11.30 12.16
C ALA A 356 19.75 -12.25 11.13
N ALA A 357 19.62 -13.53 11.47
CA ALA A 357 18.98 -14.54 10.62
C ALA A 357 17.44 -14.36 10.44
N MET A 358 16.83 -13.50 11.24
CA MET A 358 15.37 -13.23 11.18
C MET A 358 15.05 -11.80 10.75
N ARG A 359 16.06 -10.96 10.54
CA ARG A 359 15.87 -9.59 10.07
C ARG A 359 15.32 -9.58 8.67
N GLY A 360 14.42 -8.63 8.39
CA GLY A 360 13.79 -8.49 7.07
C GLY A 360 12.61 -9.42 6.81
N ARG A 361 12.29 -10.38 7.70
CA ARG A 361 11.08 -11.21 7.56
C ARG A 361 9.80 -10.41 7.63
N VAL A 362 9.79 -9.43 8.52
CA VAL A 362 8.70 -8.49 8.72
C VAL A 362 9.30 -7.09 8.68
N GLU A 363 8.60 -6.15 8.10
CA GLU A 363 8.99 -4.74 8.10
C GLU A 363 9.13 -4.20 9.53
N ASP A 364 10.15 -3.37 9.81
CA ASP A 364 10.48 -2.91 11.16
C ASP A 364 9.30 -2.24 11.87
N ALA A 365 8.55 -1.39 11.17
CA ALA A 365 7.38 -0.73 11.74
C ALA A 365 6.25 -1.72 12.07
N GLN A 366 6.05 -2.73 11.23
CA GLN A 366 5.06 -3.79 11.47
C GLN A 366 5.50 -4.69 12.62
N LEU A 367 6.78 -5.06 12.66
CA LEU A 367 7.35 -5.82 13.78
C LEU A 367 7.15 -5.10 15.11
N PHE A 368 7.46 -3.80 15.15
CA PHE A 368 7.24 -2.98 16.35
C PHE A 368 5.77 -2.99 16.78
N HIS A 369 4.83 -2.83 15.83
CA HIS A 369 3.40 -2.91 16.09
C HIS A 369 3.01 -4.29 16.67
N GLU A 370 3.44 -5.38 16.04
CA GLU A 370 3.11 -6.75 16.49
C GLU A 370 3.67 -7.07 17.88
N VAL A 371 4.85 -6.54 18.22
CA VAL A 371 5.41 -6.66 19.58
C VAL A 371 4.55 -5.91 20.61
N LEU A 372 4.03 -4.72 20.26
CA LEU A 372 3.12 -3.98 21.15
C LEU A 372 1.78 -4.72 21.36
N GLU A 373 1.24 -5.32 20.32
CA GLU A 373 0.04 -6.15 20.39
C GLU A 373 0.27 -7.40 21.26
N HIS A 374 1.40 -8.06 21.03
CA HIS A 374 1.81 -9.23 21.80
C HIS A 374 1.99 -8.89 23.30
N ARG A 375 2.58 -7.72 23.60
CA ARG A 375 2.69 -7.22 24.98
C ARG A 375 1.33 -7.06 25.63
N TRP A 376 0.37 -6.48 24.91
CA TRP A 376 -1.00 -6.33 25.41
C TRP A 376 -1.64 -7.69 25.69
N TYR A 377 -1.54 -8.64 24.74
CA TYR A 377 -2.07 -10.00 24.90
C TYR A 377 -1.45 -10.74 26.08
N LEU A 378 -0.13 -10.66 26.25
CA LEU A 378 0.56 -11.26 27.40
C LEU A 378 0.13 -10.62 28.73
N GLY A 379 -0.08 -9.29 28.72
CA GLY A 379 -0.55 -8.54 29.88
C GLY A 379 -1.96 -8.96 30.31
N GLU A 380 -2.89 -9.11 29.36
CA GLU A 380 -4.24 -9.63 29.57
C GLU A 380 -4.19 -11.01 30.25
N LYS A 381 -3.38 -11.92 29.71
CA LYS A 381 -3.19 -13.27 30.28
C LYS A 381 -2.60 -13.26 31.69
N ALA A 382 -1.65 -12.37 31.96
CA ALA A 382 -0.92 -12.30 33.22
C ALA A 382 -1.63 -11.42 34.27
N GLY A 383 -2.68 -10.68 33.90
CA GLY A 383 -3.34 -9.69 34.75
C GLY A 383 -2.45 -8.50 35.13
N ARG A 384 -1.32 -8.29 34.42
CA ARG A 384 -0.37 -7.18 34.62
C ARG A 384 0.49 -6.95 33.38
N ASP A 385 0.99 -5.74 33.22
CA ASP A 385 1.98 -5.44 32.15
C ASP A 385 3.32 -6.13 32.46
N LEU A 386 3.80 -6.93 31.50
CA LEU A 386 5.08 -7.66 31.59
C LEU A 386 6.27 -6.86 31.05
N GLY A 387 6.04 -5.68 30.52
CA GLY A 387 7.06 -4.81 29.95
C GLY A 387 7.44 -5.13 28.50
N LEU A 388 8.04 -4.13 27.83
CA LEU A 388 8.36 -4.20 26.41
C LEU A 388 9.45 -5.24 26.11
N GLU A 389 10.49 -5.31 26.94
CA GLU A 389 11.63 -6.21 26.74
C GLU A 389 11.22 -7.69 26.82
N PHE A 390 10.39 -8.04 27.82
CA PHE A 390 9.85 -9.40 27.94
C PHE A 390 9.00 -9.76 26.72
N ALA A 391 8.08 -8.87 26.32
CA ALA A 391 7.22 -9.09 25.16
C ALA A 391 8.00 -9.22 23.85
N THR A 392 9.06 -8.43 23.68
CA THR A 392 9.95 -8.51 22.51
C THR A 392 10.63 -9.87 22.42
N ASN A 393 11.23 -10.35 23.51
CA ASN A 393 11.89 -11.64 23.56
C ASN A 393 10.93 -12.81 23.35
N ASP A 394 9.76 -12.75 23.93
CA ASP A 394 8.72 -13.78 23.78
C ASP A 394 8.18 -13.80 22.33
N TYR A 395 7.95 -12.64 21.74
CA TYR A 395 7.54 -12.51 20.33
C TYR A 395 8.61 -13.10 19.38
N ILE A 396 9.87 -12.71 19.53
CA ILE A 396 10.99 -13.19 18.70
C ILE A 396 11.13 -14.71 18.79
N SER A 397 10.92 -15.29 19.96
CA SER A 397 11.11 -16.74 20.16
C SER A 397 9.93 -17.58 19.72
N LYS A 398 8.69 -17.08 19.79
CA LYS A 398 7.48 -17.88 19.58
C LYS A 398 6.66 -17.50 18.36
N VAL A 399 6.66 -16.23 17.97
CA VAL A 399 5.79 -15.73 16.91
C VAL A 399 6.55 -15.47 15.62
N LEU A 400 7.67 -14.75 15.70
CA LEU A 400 8.46 -14.36 14.52
C LEU A 400 8.95 -15.54 13.67
N PRO A 401 9.34 -16.73 14.23
CA PRO A 401 9.74 -17.87 13.41
C PRO A 401 8.63 -18.45 12.52
N GLU A 402 7.36 -18.30 12.95
CA GLU A 402 6.18 -18.80 12.22
C GLU A 402 5.66 -17.79 11.20
N ARG A 403 6.17 -16.54 11.21
CA ARG A 403 5.79 -15.53 10.22
C ARG A 403 6.37 -15.87 8.85
N MET A 404 5.53 -15.76 7.83
CA MET A 404 5.99 -15.84 6.44
C MET A 404 7.00 -14.72 6.18
N ASP A 405 8.09 -15.08 5.50
CA ASP A 405 9.04 -14.09 4.99
C ASP A 405 8.36 -13.33 3.85
N SER A 406 7.97 -12.09 4.13
CA SER A 406 7.34 -11.19 3.14
C SER A 406 8.29 -10.10 2.62
N GLY A 407 9.52 -10.05 3.14
CA GLY A 407 10.49 -8.99 2.82
C GLY A 407 11.12 -9.11 1.45
N ALA A 408 11.35 -10.32 0.98
CA ALA A 408 11.84 -10.60 -0.37
C ALA A 408 11.19 -11.88 -0.92
N PRO A 409 11.02 -11.99 -2.24
CA PRO A 409 10.67 -13.27 -2.84
C PRO A 409 11.77 -14.28 -2.48
N SER A 410 11.38 -15.45 -1.97
CA SER A 410 12.32 -16.56 -1.74
C SER A 410 12.93 -17.00 -3.08
N LEU A 411 14.25 -17.19 -3.09
CA LEU A 411 14.97 -17.81 -4.21
C LEU A 411 14.47 -19.21 -4.46
#